data_1f1e6cd828953c5c442842d683a1df6d
#
_entry.id   1f1e6cd828953c5c442842d683a1df6d
#
_cell.length_a   1.000
_cell.length_b   1.000
_cell.length_c   1.000
_cell.angle_alpha   90.00
_cell.angle_beta   90.00
_cell.angle_gamma   90.00
#
_symmetry.space_group_name_H-M   'P 1'
#
loop_
_entity.id
_entity.type
_entity.pdbx_description
1 polymer ?
#
loop_
_entity_poly.entity_id
_entity_poly.type
_entity_poly.pdbx_seq_one_letter_code
_entity_poly.pdbx_strand_id
1 'polypeptide(L)'
;LVPPXIILIKNSTKKDVVISCVTLVLVGVVLGAINVLLAVGSTAISPSFQLSFIMEALKAGVTEEIIFRFFLYALCIVIAGDHKFTRLQNVLCYLIMVLPHVFIHFELSTFNIVNVIVLALLFGFPFAWFQRKRDLISAMGSHAIVDIIRFCVFSA
;
A
#
# COMPACT_ATOMS: atom_id res chain seq x y z
N LEU A 1 -23.55 6.62 7.56
CA LEU A 1 -22.14 6.25 7.42
C LEU A 1 -21.81 5.16 8.45
N VAL A 2 -21.26 4.03 7.97
CA VAL A 2 -20.86 2.92 8.82
C VAL A 2 -19.64 3.36 9.66
N PRO A 3 -19.56 3.00 10.95
CA PRO A 3 -18.34 3.27 11.73
C PRO A 3 -17.13 2.64 11.05
N PRO A 4 -15.97 3.25 11.20
CA PRO A 4 -14.77 2.68 10.59
C PRO A 4 -14.47 1.27 11.13
N UNK A 5 -14.31 0.36 10.31
CA UNK A 5 -14.05 -0.82 10.65
C UNK A 5 -12.93 -1.27 9.96
N ILE A 6 -12.29 -2.11 10.50
CA ILE A 6 -11.18 -2.79 9.82
C ILE A 6 -11.75 -4.03 9.15
N ILE A 7 -11.56 -4.13 7.86
CA ILE A 7 -12.08 -5.23 7.06
C ILE A 7 -10.87 -6.00 6.49
N LEU A 8 -10.67 -7.24 6.94
CA LEU A 8 -9.62 -8.09 6.38
C LEU A 8 -9.99 -8.56 4.97
N ILE A 9 -11.18 -9.13 4.83
CA ILE A 9 -11.76 -9.51 3.52
C ILE A 9 -13.23 -9.06 3.54
N LYS A 10 -13.61 -8.27 2.56
CA LYS A 10 -14.96 -7.70 2.50
C LYS A 10 -16.02 -8.79 2.34
N ASN A 11 -16.97 -8.81 3.28
CA ASN A 11 -18.16 -9.71 3.31
C ASN A 11 -17.86 -11.21 3.26
N SER A 12 -16.67 -11.62 2.87
CA SER A 12 -16.24 -13.03 2.76
C SER A 12 -17.13 -13.91 1.86
N THR A 13 -17.92 -13.31 0.96
CA THR A 13 -18.63 -14.09 -0.07
C THR A 13 -17.66 -14.45 -1.20
N LYS A 14 -17.96 -15.55 -1.91
CA LYS A 14 -17.14 -15.95 -3.09
C LYS A 14 -17.00 -14.80 -4.09
N LYS A 15 -18.10 -14.07 -4.34
CA LYS A 15 -18.11 -12.92 -5.24
C LYS A 15 -17.16 -11.83 -4.75
N ASP A 16 -17.22 -11.48 -3.46
CA ASP A 16 -16.37 -10.43 -2.90
C ASP A 16 -14.90 -10.83 -2.90
N VAL A 17 -14.60 -12.10 -2.62
CA VAL A 17 -13.22 -12.61 -2.69
C VAL A 17 -12.68 -12.47 -4.12
N VAL A 18 -13.47 -12.88 -5.12
CA VAL A 18 -13.07 -12.76 -6.54
C VAL A 18 -12.85 -11.30 -6.90
N ILE A 19 -13.75 -10.39 -6.49
CA ILE A 19 -13.60 -8.95 -6.77
C ILE A 19 -12.31 -8.44 -6.11
N SER A 20 -12.04 -8.81 -4.87
CA SER A 20 -10.79 -8.39 -4.20
C SER A 20 -9.57 -8.91 -4.93
N CYS A 21 -9.57 -10.18 -5.36
CA CYS A 21 -8.45 -10.78 -6.11
C CYS A 21 -8.25 -10.07 -7.46
N VAL A 22 -9.33 -9.83 -8.21
CA VAL A 22 -9.22 -9.15 -9.51
C VAL A 22 -8.72 -7.72 -9.32
N THR A 23 -9.28 -6.98 -8.36
CA THR A 23 -8.89 -5.58 -8.15
C THR A 23 -7.46 -5.46 -7.62
N LEU A 24 -7.01 -6.36 -6.72
CA LEU A 24 -5.63 -6.30 -6.25
C LEU A 24 -4.63 -6.55 -7.38
N VAL A 25 -4.96 -7.48 -8.29
CA VAL A 25 -4.09 -7.74 -9.44
C VAL A 25 -4.05 -6.53 -10.37
N LEU A 26 -5.22 -5.99 -10.73
CA LEU A 26 -5.28 -4.82 -11.62
C LEU A 26 -4.55 -3.62 -11.03
N VAL A 27 -4.82 -3.28 -9.77
CA VAL A 27 -4.20 -2.14 -9.10
C VAL A 27 -2.68 -2.39 -8.96
N GLY A 28 -2.29 -3.59 -8.53
CA GLY A 28 -0.88 -3.95 -8.38
C GLY A 28 -0.11 -3.84 -9.68
N VAL A 29 -0.69 -4.33 -10.79
CA VAL A 29 -0.03 -4.26 -12.11
C VAL A 29 0.08 -2.81 -12.58
N VAL A 30 -0.99 -2.01 -12.46
CA VAL A 30 -0.96 -0.61 -12.88
C VAL A 30 0.06 0.18 -12.06
N LEU A 31 0.02 0.07 -10.74
CA LEU A 31 0.95 0.79 -9.87
C LEU A 31 2.39 0.27 -10.04
N GLY A 32 2.56 -1.04 -10.26
CA GLY A 32 3.87 -1.64 -10.54
C GLY A 32 4.45 -1.10 -11.84
N ALA A 33 3.65 -0.99 -12.90
CA ALA A 33 4.08 -0.39 -14.16
C ALA A 33 4.49 1.07 -13.97
N ILE A 34 3.70 1.84 -13.21
CA ILE A 34 4.03 3.24 -12.89
C ILE A 34 5.36 3.30 -12.11
N ASN A 35 5.56 2.40 -11.13
CA ASN A 35 6.78 2.34 -10.34
C ASN A 35 8.01 2.11 -11.24
N VAL A 36 7.92 1.14 -12.16
CA VAL A 36 9.00 0.85 -13.11
C VAL A 36 9.28 2.07 -14.00
N LEU A 37 8.24 2.69 -14.55
CA LEU A 37 8.40 3.87 -15.42
C LEU A 37 9.10 5.03 -14.69
N LEU A 38 8.77 5.23 -13.42
CA LEU A 38 9.41 6.29 -12.62
C LEU A 38 10.88 5.97 -12.33
N ALA A 39 11.23 4.69 -12.21
CA ALA A 39 12.59 4.26 -11.82
C ALA A 39 13.55 4.12 -13.02
N VAL A 40 13.03 3.92 -14.23
CA VAL A 40 13.85 3.63 -15.43
C VAL A 40 14.93 4.70 -15.69
N GLY A 41 14.67 5.96 -15.36
CA GLY A 41 15.65 7.05 -15.58
C GLY A 41 16.84 7.01 -14.60
N SER A 42 16.72 6.29 -13.49
CA SER A 42 17.74 6.27 -12.44
C SER A 42 18.26 4.87 -12.12
N THR A 43 17.59 3.82 -12.58
CA THR A 43 17.93 2.44 -12.26
C THR A 43 18.03 1.63 -13.56
N ALA A 44 19.13 0.90 -13.74
CA ALA A 44 19.35 0.09 -14.94
C ALA A 44 18.36 -1.09 -14.97
N ILE A 45 17.75 -1.29 -16.12
CA ILE A 45 16.87 -2.44 -16.34
C ILE A 45 17.74 -3.71 -16.43
N SER A 46 17.45 -4.69 -15.60
CA SER A 46 18.18 -5.96 -15.52
C SER A 46 17.20 -7.09 -15.19
N PRO A 47 16.37 -7.51 -16.15
CA PRO A 47 15.30 -8.43 -15.84
C PRO A 47 15.82 -9.79 -15.35
N SER A 48 15.26 -10.26 -14.25
CA SER A 48 15.52 -11.60 -13.75
C SER A 48 14.33 -12.08 -12.92
N PHE A 49 14.34 -13.36 -12.59
CA PHE A 49 13.33 -13.93 -11.71
C PHE A 49 14.00 -14.84 -10.69
N GLN A 50 13.68 -14.63 -9.44
CA GLN A 50 14.12 -15.49 -8.33
C GLN A 50 12.94 -15.71 -7.39
N LEU A 51 12.85 -16.88 -6.80
CA LEU A 51 11.80 -17.17 -5.83
C LEU A 51 11.89 -16.22 -4.63
N SER A 52 13.10 -15.80 -4.26
CA SER A 52 13.32 -14.82 -3.20
C SER A 52 12.57 -13.51 -3.43
N PHE A 53 12.41 -13.09 -4.70
CA PHE A 53 11.67 -11.86 -5.02
C PHE A 53 10.21 -11.96 -4.58
N ILE A 54 9.58 -13.12 -4.80
CA ILE A 54 8.20 -13.35 -4.35
C ILE A 54 8.15 -13.32 -2.82
N MET A 55 9.10 -13.98 -2.16
CA MET A 55 9.13 -14.04 -0.69
C MET A 55 9.32 -12.65 -0.07
N GLU A 56 10.27 -11.85 -0.61
CA GLU A 56 10.54 -10.51 -0.11
C GLU A 56 9.34 -9.57 -0.35
N ALA A 57 8.73 -9.65 -1.52
CA ALA A 57 7.56 -8.84 -1.86
C ALA A 57 6.37 -9.18 -0.97
N LEU A 58 6.12 -10.47 -0.72
CA LEU A 58 5.06 -10.89 0.19
C LEU A 58 5.35 -10.42 1.62
N LYS A 59 6.62 -10.57 2.07
CA LYS A 59 7.03 -10.09 3.38
C LYS A 59 6.77 -8.59 3.52
N ALA A 60 7.21 -7.78 2.55
CA ALA A 60 7.00 -6.34 2.58
C ALA A 60 5.51 -6.00 2.55
N GLY A 61 4.78 -6.52 1.56
CA GLY A 61 3.35 -6.24 1.39
C GLY A 61 2.51 -6.62 2.60
N VAL A 62 2.86 -7.72 3.29
CA VAL A 62 2.13 -8.13 4.49
C VAL A 62 2.56 -7.30 5.69
N THR A 63 3.87 -7.22 5.95
CA THR A 63 4.37 -6.58 7.17
C THR A 63 4.06 -5.08 7.20
N GLU A 64 4.31 -4.40 6.09
CA GLU A 64 4.11 -2.95 6.01
C GLU A 64 2.62 -2.59 6.06
N GLU A 65 1.77 -3.37 5.38
CA GLU A 65 0.34 -3.10 5.44
C GLU A 65 -0.25 -3.39 6.82
N ILE A 66 0.28 -4.40 7.55
CA ILE A 66 -0.12 -4.64 8.95
C ILE A 66 0.26 -3.43 9.81
N ILE A 67 1.48 -2.92 9.67
CA ILE A 67 1.95 -1.80 10.50
C ILE A 67 1.18 -0.52 10.14
N PHE A 68 1.17 -0.15 8.86
CA PHE A 68 0.74 1.19 8.44
C PHE A 68 -0.76 1.26 8.13
N ARG A 69 -1.38 0.16 7.69
CA ARG A 69 -2.81 0.17 7.31
C ARG A 69 -3.70 -0.51 8.34
N PHE A 70 -3.22 -1.57 9.00
CA PHE A 70 -4.01 -2.18 10.05
C PHE A 70 -3.80 -1.48 11.40
N PHE A 71 -2.55 -1.46 11.90
CA PHE A 71 -2.27 -0.98 13.27
C PHE A 71 -2.51 0.51 13.41
N LEU A 72 -1.96 1.34 12.52
CA LEU A 72 -2.15 2.81 12.62
C LEU A 72 -3.61 3.20 12.39
N TYR A 73 -4.31 2.50 11.50
CA TYR A 73 -5.73 2.76 11.30
C TYR A 73 -6.55 2.37 12.54
N ALA A 74 -6.24 1.21 13.15
CA ALA A 74 -6.88 0.78 14.40
C ALA A 74 -6.66 1.82 15.50
N LEU A 75 -5.44 2.35 15.59
CA LEU A 75 -5.12 3.40 16.56
C LEU A 75 -5.96 4.67 16.30
N CYS A 76 -6.11 5.07 15.04
CA CYS A 76 -6.99 6.21 14.70
C CYS A 76 -8.43 5.97 15.13
N ILE A 77 -8.94 4.74 14.94
CA ILE A 77 -10.30 4.39 15.36
C ILE A 77 -10.44 4.49 16.87
N VAL A 78 -9.47 3.94 17.60
CA VAL A 78 -9.49 3.96 19.08
C VAL A 78 -9.45 5.41 19.61
N ILE A 79 -8.58 6.24 19.03
CA ILE A 79 -8.46 7.66 19.46
C ILE A 79 -9.75 8.43 19.16
N ALA A 80 -10.39 8.14 18.03
CA ALA A 80 -11.64 8.81 17.66
C ALA A 80 -12.85 8.33 18.50
N GLY A 81 -12.70 7.21 19.22
CA GLY A 81 -13.80 6.61 19.95
C GLY A 81 -14.80 5.96 19.00
N ASP A 82 -16.01 5.74 19.46
CA ASP A 82 -17.05 5.07 18.65
C ASP A 82 -17.74 6.04 17.67
N HIS A 83 -17.12 7.18 17.40
CA HIS A 83 -17.70 8.19 16.51
C HIS A 83 -17.19 8.04 15.08
N LYS A 84 -18.02 8.46 14.13
CA LYS A 84 -17.60 8.60 12.74
C LYS A 84 -16.53 9.69 12.67
N PHE A 85 -15.51 9.46 11.86
CA PHE A 85 -14.48 10.48 11.65
C PHE A 85 -15.10 11.76 11.09
N THR A 86 -14.77 12.90 11.67
CA THR A 86 -14.98 14.20 11.04
C THR A 86 -14.12 14.30 9.78
N ARG A 87 -14.34 15.33 8.96
CA ARG A 87 -13.50 15.55 7.77
C ARG A 87 -12.02 15.69 8.13
N LEU A 88 -11.72 16.45 9.17
CA LEU A 88 -10.34 16.64 9.62
C LEU A 88 -9.72 15.33 10.13
N GLN A 89 -10.44 14.60 10.99
CA GLN A 89 -9.97 13.29 11.47
C GLN A 89 -9.71 12.32 10.34
N ASN A 90 -10.55 12.37 9.30
CA ASN A 90 -10.38 11.50 8.14
C ASN A 90 -9.10 11.83 7.36
N VAL A 91 -8.81 13.12 7.16
CA VAL A 91 -7.56 13.57 6.52
C VAL A 91 -6.36 13.17 7.37
N LEU A 92 -6.41 13.47 8.69
CA LEU A 92 -5.32 13.13 9.61
C LEU A 92 -5.07 11.63 9.63
N CYS A 93 -6.12 10.82 9.60
CA CYS A 93 -6.00 9.36 9.55
C CYS A 93 -5.24 8.90 8.31
N TYR A 94 -5.58 9.45 7.13
CA TYR A 94 -4.83 9.11 5.91
C TYR A 94 -3.36 9.54 6.02
N LEU A 95 -3.08 10.73 6.56
CA LEU A 95 -1.70 11.19 6.74
C LEU A 95 -0.94 10.26 7.68
N ILE A 96 -1.57 9.83 8.78
CA ILE A 96 -0.96 8.90 9.75
C ILE A 96 -0.69 7.54 9.11
N MET A 97 -1.56 7.06 8.24
CA MET A 97 -1.37 5.78 7.54
C MET A 97 -0.31 5.86 6.44
N VAL A 98 -0.13 7.03 5.81
CA VAL A 98 0.67 7.19 4.59
C VAL A 98 2.08 7.70 4.89
N LEU A 99 2.21 8.79 5.67
CA LEU A 99 3.49 9.46 5.81
C LEU A 99 4.56 8.61 6.49
N PRO A 100 4.28 7.91 7.62
CA PRO A 100 5.32 7.06 8.21
C PRO A 100 5.78 5.95 7.25
N HIS A 101 4.86 5.37 6.49
CA HIS A 101 5.20 4.35 5.49
C HIS A 101 6.13 4.92 4.41
N VAL A 102 5.80 6.11 3.91
CA VAL A 102 6.65 6.76 2.89
C VAL A 102 8.03 7.08 3.45
N PHE A 103 8.09 7.60 4.69
CA PHE A 103 9.36 8.03 5.29
C PHE A 103 10.34 6.89 5.52
N ILE A 104 9.87 5.65 5.74
CA ILE A 104 10.81 4.52 5.93
C ILE A 104 11.62 4.22 4.65
N HIS A 105 11.21 4.72 3.49
CA HIS A 105 11.92 4.52 2.23
C HIS A 105 13.01 5.58 1.98
N PHE A 106 13.19 6.53 2.90
CA PHE A 106 14.19 7.60 2.73
C PHE A 106 15.18 7.64 3.88
N GLU A 107 16.45 7.78 3.53
CA GLU A 107 17.48 8.19 4.48
C GLU A 107 17.59 9.73 4.44
N LEU A 108 18.16 10.31 5.49
CA LEU A 108 18.35 11.77 5.55
C LEU A 108 19.14 12.29 4.34
N SER A 109 20.12 11.50 3.88
CA SER A 109 20.99 11.86 2.75
C SER A 109 20.25 11.83 1.41
N THR A 110 19.17 11.04 1.30
CA THR A 110 18.41 10.87 0.04
C THR A 110 17.04 11.54 0.11
N PHE A 111 16.76 12.26 1.20
CA PHE A 111 15.45 12.88 1.37
C PHE A 111 15.20 13.93 0.30
N ASN A 112 14.05 13.82 -0.36
CA ASN A 112 13.63 14.76 -1.39
C ASN A 112 12.11 14.91 -1.30
N ILE A 113 11.65 16.13 -1.05
CA ILE A 113 10.21 16.39 -0.82
C ILE A 113 9.35 16.01 -2.03
N VAL A 114 9.87 16.18 -3.25
CA VAL A 114 9.11 15.79 -4.46
C VAL A 114 8.91 14.28 -4.48
N ASN A 115 9.96 13.51 -4.19
CA ASN A 115 9.87 12.05 -4.13
C ASN A 115 8.94 11.59 -3.01
N VAL A 116 8.94 12.27 -1.86
CA VAL A 116 7.99 11.98 -0.77
C VAL A 116 6.55 12.17 -1.25
N ILE A 117 6.28 13.29 -1.93
CA ILE A 117 4.93 13.58 -2.44
C ILE A 117 4.53 12.53 -3.49
N VAL A 118 5.42 12.20 -4.43
CA VAL A 118 5.16 11.21 -5.47
C VAL A 118 4.85 9.84 -4.85
N LEU A 119 5.69 9.37 -3.92
CA LEU A 119 5.47 8.09 -3.23
C LEU A 119 4.17 8.10 -2.42
N ALA A 120 3.88 9.21 -1.73
CA ALA A 120 2.66 9.32 -0.94
C ALA A 120 1.42 9.25 -1.82
N LEU A 121 1.40 9.97 -2.95
CA LEU A 121 0.23 10.05 -3.83
C LEU A 121 0.05 8.80 -4.67
N LEU A 122 1.14 8.18 -5.17
CA LEU A 122 1.05 7.06 -6.10
C LEU A 122 1.03 5.68 -5.42
N PHE A 123 1.54 5.60 -4.19
CA PHE A 123 1.62 4.30 -3.49
C PHE A 123 1.02 4.36 -2.09
N GLY A 124 1.47 5.27 -1.25
CA GLY A 124 0.98 5.36 0.12
C GLY A 124 -0.53 5.55 0.22
N PHE A 125 -1.05 6.56 -0.47
CA PHE A 125 -2.48 6.88 -0.44
C PHE A 125 -3.33 5.81 -1.15
N PRO A 126 -2.99 5.30 -2.34
CA PRO A 126 -3.79 4.25 -2.97
C PRO A 126 -3.93 3.00 -2.10
N PHE A 127 -2.86 2.52 -1.45
CA PHE A 127 -2.96 1.35 -0.58
C PHE A 127 -3.83 1.65 0.66
N ALA A 128 -3.67 2.83 1.28
CA ALA A 128 -4.48 3.25 2.43
C ALA A 128 -5.96 3.38 2.03
N TRP A 129 -6.23 3.97 0.87
CA TRP A 129 -7.59 4.11 0.35
C TRP A 129 -8.20 2.74 0.06
N PHE A 130 -7.40 1.84 -0.54
CA PHE A 130 -7.83 0.50 -0.92
C PHE A 130 -8.20 -0.31 0.33
N GLN A 131 -7.35 -0.26 1.36
CA GLN A 131 -7.63 -0.92 2.64
C GLN A 131 -8.94 -0.39 3.24
N ARG A 132 -9.15 0.92 3.25
CA ARG A 132 -10.33 1.53 3.88
C ARG A 132 -11.61 1.36 3.07
N LYS A 133 -11.51 1.28 1.75
CA LYS A 133 -12.69 1.20 0.86
C LYS A 133 -13.02 -0.22 0.44
N ARG A 134 -12.02 -1.09 0.42
CA ARG A 134 -12.23 -2.49 0.05
C ARG A 134 -11.88 -3.40 1.23
N ASP A 135 -10.62 -3.76 1.37
CA ASP A 135 -10.17 -4.63 2.45
C ASP A 135 -8.64 -4.65 2.53
N LEU A 136 -8.12 -5.16 3.65
CA LEU A 136 -6.68 -5.19 3.92
C LEU A 136 -5.95 -6.15 2.95
N ILE A 137 -6.55 -7.27 2.61
CA ILE A 137 -5.95 -8.25 1.67
C ILE A 137 -5.72 -7.60 0.30
N SER A 138 -6.65 -6.75 -0.15
CA SER A 138 -6.46 -6.03 -1.42
C SER A 138 -5.27 -5.09 -1.37
N ALA A 139 -5.06 -4.38 -0.26
CA ALA A 139 -3.88 -3.52 -0.09
C ALA A 139 -2.60 -4.35 -0.07
N MET A 140 -2.55 -5.41 0.76
CA MET A 140 -1.39 -6.31 0.86
C MET A 140 -1.00 -6.91 -0.50
N GLY A 141 -2.00 -7.44 -1.21
CA GLY A 141 -1.75 -8.10 -2.49
C GLY A 141 -1.29 -7.14 -3.57
N SER A 142 -1.92 -5.95 -3.67
CA SER A 142 -1.49 -4.97 -4.66
C SER A 142 -0.09 -4.44 -4.36
N HIS A 143 0.24 -4.22 -3.08
CA HIS A 143 1.59 -3.82 -2.67
C HIS A 143 2.62 -4.89 -3.07
N ALA A 144 2.36 -6.15 -2.72
CA ALA A 144 3.27 -7.25 -3.06
C ALA A 144 3.47 -7.36 -4.59
N ILE A 145 2.42 -7.16 -5.39
CA ILE A 145 2.55 -7.20 -6.87
C ILE A 145 3.43 -6.05 -7.37
N VAL A 146 3.29 -4.85 -6.82
CA VAL A 146 4.17 -3.71 -7.17
C VAL A 146 5.62 -4.10 -6.95
N ASP A 147 5.94 -4.69 -5.79
CA ASP A 147 7.30 -5.08 -5.45
C ASP A 147 7.81 -6.23 -6.32
N ILE A 148 6.98 -7.25 -6.58
CA ILE A 148 7.37 -8.37 -7.47
C ILE A 148 7.78 -7.81 -8.84
N ILE A 149 6.96 -6.92 -9.40
CA ILE A 149 7.25 -6.31 -10.71
C ILE A 149 8.58 -5.56 -10.65
N ARG A 150 8.76 -4.73 -9.61
CA ARG A 150 9.99 -3.95 -9.44
C ARG A 150 11.22 -4.85 -9.34
N PHE A 151 11.17 -5.86 -8.46
CA PHE A 151 12.30 -6.77 -8.26
C PHE A 151 12.63 -7.55 -9.53
N CYS A 152 11.61 -8.00 -10.27
CA CYS A 152 11.84 -8.75 -11.52
C CYS A 152 12.42 -7.87 -12.63
N VAL A 153 12.07 -6.60 -12.69
CA VAL A 153 12.57 -5.68 -13.73
C VAL A 153 14.00 -5.22 -13.44
N PHE A 154 14.32 -4.97 -12.19
CA PHE A 154 15.61 -4.36 -11.81
C PHE A 154 16.57 -5.32 -11.11
N SER A 155 16.17 -6.56 -10.84
CA SER A 155 16.96 -7.57 -10.10
C SER A 155 17.35 -7.12 -8.68
N ALA A 156 16.47 -6.33 -8.02
CA ALA A 156 16.78 -5.72 -6.73
C ALA A 156 15.50 -5.54 -5.88
#